data_6ad2cc65a3ca8b38825d61e2d5062165
#
_entry.id   6ad2cc65a3ca8b38825d61e2d5062165
#
_cell.length_a   1.000
_cell.length_b   1.000
_cell.length_c   1.000
_cell.angle_alpha   90.00
_cell.angle_beta   90.00
_cell.angle_gamma   90.00
#
_symmetry.space_group_name_H-M   'P 1'
#
loop_
_entity.id
_entity.type
_entity.pdbx_description
1 polymer ?
#
loop_
_entity_poly.entity_id
_entity_poly.type
_entity_poly.pdbx_seq_one_letter_code
_entity_poly.pdbx_strand_id
1 'polypeptide(L)'
;ALDKVGLLDESFFMYGEDIDLSYRIVLGGYKNLYVPERILHYKGESTKHGDLRYIRAFYGAMLIFYKKYYPGAGWLMRILIRLAVLLKACWAMISAPLRKKAKAVKHRRLLILCREDHFEEVKAVCLKAMPDLEFVNLWDLDVERVMDAICRKNQMKGFTDYAFCFPDARYEQMLLFMDKLVNKKAVFHIYTKKSGRLV
;
A
#
# COMPACT_ATOMS: atom_id res chain seq x y z
N ALA A 1 10.42 -13.33 -24.22
CA ALA A 1 10.97 -11.99 -23.99
C ALA A 1 12.04 -12.03 -22.90
N LEU A 2 11.74 -12.54 -21.71
CA LEU A 2 12.68 -12.54 -20.56
C LEU A 2 13.98 -13.26 -20.85
N ASP A 3 13.97 -14.37 -21.59
CA ASP A 3 15.18 -15.11 -21.99
C ASP A 3 16.13 -14.27 -22.83
N LYS A 4 15.57 -13.30 -23.61
CA LYS A 4 16.35 -12.38 -24.46
C LYS A 4 16.84 -11.15 -23.71
N VAL A 5 15.99 -10.55 -22.85
CA VAL A 5 16.30 -9.27 -22.21
C VAL A 5 16.84 -9.42 -20.79
N GLY A 6 16.79 -10.63 -20.23
CA GLY A 6 17.16 -10.93 -18.86
C GLY A 6 16.08 -10.59 -17.84
N LEU A 7 16.33 -11.00 -16.59
CA LEU A 7 15.45 -10.76 -15.46
C LEU A 7 15.66 -9.37 -14.86
N LEU A 8 15.21 -9.16 -13.61
CA LEU A 8 15.40 -7.89 -12.88
C LEU A 8 16.90 -7.60 -12.70
N ASP A 9 17.28 -6.36 -12.83
CA ASP A 9 18.66 -5.91 -12.64
C ASP A 9 18.92 -5.64 -11.14
N GLU A 10 19.83 -6.41 -10.55
CA GLU A 10 20.16 -6.35 -9.13
C GLU A 10 20.83 -5.05 -8.69
N SER A 11 21.24 -4.19 -9.64
CA SER A 11 21.72 -2.84 -9.30
C SER A 11 20.63 -1.95 -8.73
N PHE A 12 19.35 -2.31 -8.93
CA PHE A 12 18.20 -1.66 -8.31
C PHE A 12 17.82 -2.40 -7.04
N PHE A 13 18.16 -1.83 -5.90
CA PHE A 13 17.80 -2.43 -4.60
C PHE A 13 16.28 -2.35 -4.32
N MET A 14 15.67 -1.22 -4.67
CA MET A 14 14.23 -0.97 -4.47
C MET A 14 13.83 0.20 -5.36
N TYR A 15 12.73 0.07 -6.08
CA TYR A 15 12.23 1.00 -7.10
C TYR A 15 13.06 1.04 -8.37
N GLY A 16 12.37 1.07 -9.51
CA GLY A 16 12.96 1.22 -10.83
C GLY A 16 13.35 -0.07 -11.52
N GLU A 17 13.39 -1.22 -10.83
CA GLU A 17 13.63 -2.53 -11.39
C GLU A 17 12.55 -2.95 -12.40
N ASP A 18 11.31 -2.59 -12.12
CA ASP A 18 10.14 -2.81 -12.98
C ASP A 18 10.17 -1.90 -14.21
N ILE A 19 10.56 -0.66 -14.04
CA ILE A 19 10.74 0.31 -15.13
C ILE A 19 11.90 -0.13 -16.01
N ASP A 20 13.03 -0.53 -15.44
CA ASP A 20 14.20 -1.02 -16.17
C ASP A 20 13.85 -2.26 -17.01
N LEU A 21 13.17 -3.24 -16.42
CA LEU A 21 12.73 -4.43 -17.13
C LEU A 21 11.77 -4.08 -18.27
N SER A 22 10.78 -3.26 -18.01
CA SER A 22 9.81 -2.81 -19.00
C SER A 22 10.51 -2.06 -20.16
N TYR A 23 11.50 -1.26 -19.85
CA TYR A 23 12.29 -0.54 -20.86
C TYR A 23 13.15 -1.49 -21.70
N ARG A 24 13.82 -2.47 -21.10
CA ARG A 24 14.58 -3.51 -21.81
C ARG A 24 13.69 -4.36 -22.71
N ILE A 25 12.48 -4.67 -22.29
CA ILE A 25 11.50 -5.38 -23.11
C ILE A 25 11.20 -4.59 -24.39
N VAL A 26 10.97 -3.28 -24.28
CA VAL A 26 10.74 -2.41 -25.44
C VAL A 26 11.99 -2.33 -26.34
N LEU A 27 13.17 -2.13 -25.76
CA LEU A 27 14.44 -2.11 -26.51
C LEU A 27 14.73 -3.44 -27.21
N GLY A 28 14.29 -4.57 -26.63
CA GLY A 28 14.38 -5.89 -27.21
C GLY A 28 13.42 -6.14 -28.38
N GLY A 29 12.61 -5.16 -28.75
CA GLY A 29 11.64 -5.23 -29.86
C GLY A 29 10.29 -5.82 -29.47
N TYR A 30 10.01 -6.00 -28.17
CA TYR A 30 8.73 -6.46 -27.65
C TYR A 30 7.83 -5.27 -27.26
N LYS A 31 6.58 -5.58 -26.90
CA LYS A 31 5.60 -4.59 -26.42
C LYS A 31 5.19 -4.90 -24.98
N ASN A 32 5.06 -3.86 -24.20
CA ASN A 32 4.39 -3.95 -22.90
C ASN A 32 2.88 -3.86 -23.11
N LEU A 33 2.13 -4.71 -22.42
CA LEU A 33 0.68 -4.71 -22.43
C LEU A 33 0.17 -4.32 -21.04
N TYR A 34 -0.68 -3.31 -20.98
CA TYR A 34 -1.41 -2.99 -19.74
C TYR A 34 -2.60 -3.93 -19.61
N VAL A 35 -2.64 -4.67 -18.52
CA VAL A 35 -3.76 -5.55 -18.16
C VAL A 35 -4.46 -4.92 -16.94
N PRO A 36 -5.73 -4.50 -17.06
CA PRO A 36 -6.46 -3.79 -16.00
C PRO A 36 -6.99 -4.74 -14.92
N GLU A 37 -6.14 -5.62 -14.42
CA GLU A 37 -6.48 -6.52 -13.32
C GLU A 37 -6.40 -5.81 -11.98
N ARG A 38 -7.25 -6.26 -11.03
CA ARG A 38 -7.27 -5.73 -9.67
C ARG A 38 -6.34 -6.53 -8.78
N ILE A 39 -5.42 -5.84 -8.15
CA ILE A 39 -4.50 -6.43 -7.18
C ILE A 39 -4.58 -5.70 -5.85
N LEU A 40 -4.31 -6.40 -4.76
CA LEU A 40 -4.12 -5.81 -3.45
C LEU A 40 -2.65 -5.49 -3.24
N HIS A 41 -2.36 -4.22 -2.98
CA HIS A 41 -1.01 -3.75 -2.67
C HIS A 41 -0.95 -3.24 -1.23
N TYR A 42 -0.20 -3.94 -0.37
CA TYR A 42 0.01 -3.55 1.02
C TYR A 42 0.96 -2.34 1.10
N LYS A 43 0.37 -1.16 1.17
CA LYS A 43 1.13 0.09 1.14
C LYS A 43 1.83 0.36 2.47
N GLY A 44 3.14 0.59 2.42
CA GLY A 44 3.91 1.06 3.57
C GLY A 44 4.69 -0.01 4.32
N GLU A 45 4.60 -1.27 3.90
CA GLU A 45 5.37 -2.37 4.51
C GLU A 45 6.88 -2.23 4.25
N SER A 46 7.28 -1.70 3.11
CA SER A 46 8.68 -1.58 2.73
C SER A 46 9.35 -0.31 3.26
N THR A 47 8.69 0.86 3.11
CA THR A 47 9.25 2.15 3.53
C THR A 47 8.16 3.19 3.80
N LYS A 48 8.31 3.98 4.85
CA LYS A 48 7.41 5.11 5.12
C LYS A 48 7.75 6.28 4.19
N HIS A 49 6.75 6.80 3.50
CA HIS A 49 6.90 8.01 2.68
C HIS A 49 7.46 9.17 3.52
N GLY A 50 8.59 9.74 3.07
CA GLY A 50 9.27 10.84 3.75
C GLY A 50 10.45 10.42 4.63
N ASP A 51 10.73 9.12 4.74
CA ASP A 51 11.99 8.63 5.30
C ASP A 51 13.15 8.95 4.33
N LEU A 52 14.30 9.32 4.88
CA LEU A 52 15.54 9.54 4.09
C LEU A 52 15.94 8.30 3.30
N ARG A 53 15.64 7.09 3.81
CA ARG A 53 15.86 5.82 3.11
C ARG A 53 15.01 5.72 1.85
N TYR A 54 13.72 6.08 1.92
CA TYR A 54 12.84 6.14 0.76
C TYR A 54 13.37 7.11 -0.30
N ILE A 55 13.70 8.34 0.12
CA ILE A 55 14.20 9.38 -0.78
C ILE A 55 15.47 8.89 -1.48
N ARG A 56 16.42 8.34 -0.72
CA ARG A 56 17.69 7.82 -1.27
C ARG A 56 17.48 6.66 -2.24
N ALA A 57 16.62 5.69 -1.90
CA ALA A 57 16.32 4.54 -2.76
C ALA A 57 15.64 4.97 -4.06
N PHE A 58 14.57 5.78 -3.97
CA PHE A 58 13.80 6.22 -5.14
C PHE A 58 14.63 7.06 -6.10
N TYR A 59 15.33 8.08 -5.61
CA TYR A 59 16.15 8.93 -6.47
C TYR A 59 17.45 8.25 -6.88
N GLY A 60 17.98 7.34 -6.05
CA GLY A 60 19.10 6.49 -6.42
C GLY A 60 18.77 5.62 -7.63
N ALA A 61 17.60 4.99 -7.64
CA ALA A 61 17.12 4.21 -8.77
C ALA A 61 17.00 5.05 -10.06
N MET A 62 16.47 6.28 -9.94
CA MET A 62 16.43 7.20 -11.08
C MET A 62 17.82 7.50 -11.64
N LEU A 63 18.82 7.73 -10.78
CA LEU A 63 20.20 7.99 -11.22
C LEU A 63 20.83 6.77 -11.88
N ILE A 64 20.58 5.55 -11.37
CA ILE A 64 21.04 4.30 -11.97
C ILE A 64 20.45 4.14 -13.37
N PHE A 65 19.11 4.28 -13.50
CA PHE A 65 18.42 4.19 -14.78
C PHE A 65 18.97 5.20 -15.79
N TYR A 66 19.13 6.44 -15.36
CA TYR A 66 19.63 7.50 -16.21
C TYR A 66 21.08 7.26 -16.68
N LYS A 67 21.94 6.80 -15.76
CA LYS A 67 23.33 6.46 -16.10
C LYS A 67 23.40 5.29 -17.09
N LYS A 68 22.50 4.33 -16.96
CA LYS A 68 22.47 3.11 -17.79
C LYS A 68 22.05 3.42 -19.24
N TYR A 69 20.99 4.21 -19.41
CA TYR A 69 20.37 4.40 -20.73
C TYR A 69 20.69 5.73 -21.41
N TYR A 70 21.15 6.72 -20.66
CA TYR A 70 21.44 8.06 -21.17
C TYR A 70 22.83 8.54 -20.76
N PRO A 71 23.91 7.81 -21.11
CA PRO A 71 25.26 8.18 -20.70
C PRO A 71 25.72 9.52 -21.28
N GLY A 72 25.22 9.90 -22.46
CA GLY A 72 25.55 11.16 -23.12
C GLY A 72 24.75 12.38 -22.66
N ALA A 73 23.59 12.20 -22.04
CA ALA A 73 22.73 13.32 -21.61
C ALA A 73 23.20 13.99 -20.31
N GLY A 74 24.37 13.71 -19.93
CA GLY A 74 25.29 14.60 -19.29
C GLY A 74 25.13 14.90 -17.83
N TRP A 75 26.21 15.45 -17.46
CA TRP A 75 26.50 15.99 -16.15
C TRP A 75 25.41 16.99 -15.67
N LEU A 76 24.83 17.79 -16.56
CA LEU A 76 23.78 18.76 -16.23
C LEU A 76 22.51 18.09 -15.66
N MET A 77 22.01 17.02 -16.30
CA MET A 77 20.84 16.32 -15.80
C MET A 77 21.11 15.64 -14.45
N ARG A 78 22.30 15.09 -14.27
CA ARG A 78 22.71 14.54 -12.96
C ARG A 78 22.76 15.60 -11.88
N ILE A 79 23.22 16.81 -12.19
CA ILE A 79 23.18 17.94 -11.26
C ILE A 79 21.74 18.34 -10.97
N LEU A 80 20.88 18.49 -11.97
CA LEU A 80 19.47 18.83 -11.77
C LEU A 80 18.73 17.83 -10.89
N ILE A 81 18.93 16.53 -11.13
CA ILE A 81 18.34 15.47 -10.30
C ILE A 81 18.87 15.57 -8.85
N ARG A 82 20.18 15.73 -8.65
CA ARG A 82 20.77 15.89 -7.31
C ARG A 82 20.23 17.12 -6.60
N LEU A 83 20.11 18.23 -7.31
CA LEU A 83 19.55 19.46 -6.76
C LEU A 83 18.09 19.29 -6.36
N ALA A 84 17.27 18.65 -7.20
CA ALA A 84 15.89 18.35 -6.90
C ALA A 84 15.75 17.43 -5.66
N VAL A 85 16.64 16.44 -5.53
CA VAL A 85 16.71 15.57 -4.33
C VAL A 85 17.03 16.37 -3.09
N LEU A 86 18.05 17.22 -3.15
CA LEU A 86 18.46 18.06 -2.03
C LEU A 86 17.36 19.03 -1.61
N LEU A 87 16.73 19.71 -2.57
CA LEU A 87 15.61 20.62 -2.30
C LEU A 87 14.43 19.89 -1.66
N LYS A 88 14.11 18.68 -2.13
CA LYS A 88 13.04 17.87 -1.54
C LYS A 88 13.39 17.35 -0.15
N ALA A 89 14.65 16.97 0.09
CA ALA A 89 15.13 16.58 1.41
C ALA A 89 15.08 17.75 2.40
N CYS A 90 15.55 18.93 1.99
CA CYS A 90 15.46 20.16 2.80
C CYS A 90 13.99 20.52 3.12
N TRP A 91 13.12 20.47 2.11
CA TRP A 91 11.69 20.70 2.30
C TRP A 91 11.06 19.70 3.27
N ALA A 92 11.43 18.42 3.16
CA ALA A 92 10.96 17.37 4.07
C ALA A 92 11.40 17.62 5.51
N MET A 93 12.63 18.08 5.73
CA MET A 93 13.15 18.43 7.07
C MET A 93 12.42 19.65 7.65
N ILE A 94 12.17 20.68 6.86
CA ILE A 94 11.46 21.89 7.29
C ILE A 94 9.98 21.58 7.57
N SER A 95 9.33 20.76 6.74
CA SER A 95 7.92 20.42 6.86
C SER A 95 7.60 19.33 7.90
N ALA A 96 8.59 18.55 8.33
CA ALA A 96 8.40 17.47 9.30
C ALA A 96 7.83 17.91 10.65
N PRO A 97 8.31 19.01 11.28
CA PRO A 97 7.74 19.49 12.56
C PRO A 97 6.32 20.03 12.41
N LEU A 98 5.98 20.63 11.28
CA LEU A 98 4.64 21.14 10.99
C LEU A 98 3.62 20.00 10.79
N ARG A 99 4.03 18.87 10.20
CA ARG A 99 3.18 17.70 10.02
C ARG A 99 2.85 16.94 11.31
N LYS A 100 3.74 16.97 12.32
CA LYS A 100 3.51 16.29 13.61
C LYS A 100 2.38 16.96 14.42
N LYS A 101 2.10 18.24 14.25
CA LYS A 101 1.00 18.95 14.95
C LYS A 101 -0.40 18.66 14.36
N ALA A 102 -0.50 18.12 13.15
CA ALA A 102 -1.77 17.91 12.45
C ALA A 102 -2.39 16.50 12.61
N LYS A 103 -1.80 15.62 13.39
CA LYS A 103 -2.44 14.35 13.78
C LYS A 103 -3.29 14.59 15.04
N ALA A 104 -4.44 15.21 14.88
CA ALA A 104 -5.52 15.06 15.83
C ALA A 104 -5.81 13.55 16.00
N VAL A 105 -5.93 13.12 17.26
CA VAL A 105 -6.37 11.77 17.60
C VAL A 105 -7.67 11.53 16.86
N LYS A 106 -7.66 10.71 15.84
CA LYS A 106 -8.86 10.30 15.14
C LYS A 106 -9.51 9.23 16.02
N HIS A 107 -10.73 9.50 16.44
CA HIS A 107 -11.60 8.48 17.00
C HIS A 107 -11.69 7.32 16.00
N ARG A 108 -11.01 6.22 16.29
CA ARG A 108 -10.98 5.04 15.42
C ARG A 108 -12.14 4.14 15.74
N ARG A 109 -12.92 3.83 14.73
CA ARG A 109 -14.08 2.95 14.79
C ARG A 109 -13.88 1.79 13.86
N LEU A 110 -13.77 0.59 14.40
CA LEU A 110 -13.50 -0.63 13.68
C LEU A 110 -14.79 -1.43 13.45
N LEU A 111 -14.98 -1.88 12.21
CA LEU A 111 -15.95 -2.91 11.88
C LEU A 111 -15.20 -4.21 11.54
N ILE A 112 -15.53 -5.28 12.24
CA ILE A 112 -14.98 -6.61 12.00
C ILE A 112 -16.00 -7.41 11.18
N LEU A 113 -15.57 -7.92 10.03
CA LEU A 113 -16.36 -8.76 9.14
C LEU A 113 -15.87 -10.21 9.31
N CYS A 114 -16.57 -10.96 10.17
CA CYS A 114 -16.27 -12.36 10.47
C CYS A 114 -17.53 -13.08 10.91
N ARG A 115 -17.41 -14.39 11.14
CA ARG A 115 -18.45 -15.17 11.81
C ARG A 115 -18.47 -14.82 13.30
N GLU A 116 -19.61 -14.97 13.94
CA GLU A 116 -19.79 -14.64 15.35
C GLU A 116 -18.82 -15.41 16.26
N ASP A 117 -18.60 -16.71 15.96
CA ASP A 117 -17.68 -17.58 16.73
C ASP A 117 -16.21 -17.15 16.68
N HIS A 118 -15.80 -16.35 15.69
CA HIS A 118 -14.44 -15.82 15.56
C HIS A 118 -14.28 -14.39 16.09
N PHE A 119 -15.39 -13.72 16.43
CA PHE A 119 -15.36 -12.29 16.73
C PHE A 119 -14.46 -11.92 17.90
N GLU A 120 -14.56 -12.61 19.02
CA GLU A 120 -13.78 -12.27 20.23
C GLU A 120 -12.27 -12.50 20.00
N GLU A 121 -11.89 -13.53 19.24
CA GLU A 121 -10.50 -13.78 18.87
C GLU A 121 -9.94 -12.64 18.00
N VAL A 122 -10.64 -12.29 16.93
CA VAL A 122 -10.23 -11.22 16.02
C VAL A 122 -10.19 -9.88 16.73
N LYS A 123 -11.19 -9.58 17.55
CA LYS A 123 -11.29 -8.36 18.36
C LYS A 123 -10.11 -8.21 19.32
N ALA A 124 -9.72 -9.29 20.01
CA ALA A 124 -8.57 -9.27 20.91
C ALA A 124 -7.27 -8.92 20.18
N VAL A 125 -7.04 -9.50 18.98
CA VAL A 125 -5.87 -9.19 18.16
C VAL A 125 -5.91 -7.75 17.66
N CYS A 126 -7.07 -7.27 17.22
CA CYS A 126 -7.25 -5.88 16.77
C CYS A 126 -6.99 -4.86 17.88
N LEU A 127 -7.51 -5.09 19.08
CA LEU A 127 -7.31 -4.22 20.24
C LEU A 127 -5.84 -4.17 20.67
N LYS A 128 -5.13 -5.30 20.58
CA LYS A 128 -3.69 -5.36 20.86
C LYS A 128 -2.87 -4.58 19.83
N ALA A 129 -3.26 -4.66 18.55
CA ALA A 129 -2.56 -3.98 17.45
C ALA A 129 -2.91 -2.48 17.37
N MET A 130 -4.10 -2.10 17.82
CA MET A 130 -4.67 -0.75 17.70
C MET A 130 -5.26 -0.29 19.04
N PRO A 131 -4.42 0.13 20.01
CA PRO A 131 -4.88 0.51 21.35
C PRO A 131 -5.72 1.80 21.38
N ASP A 132 -5.76 2.54 20.29
CA ASP A 132 -6.52 3.79 20.11
C ASP A 132 -7.93 3.58 19.50
N LEU A 133 -8.41 2.34 19.48
CA LEU A 133 -9.78 2.03 19.07
C LEU A 133 -10.78 2.44 20.16
N GLU A 134 -11.77 3.23 19.75
CA GLU A 134 -12.87 3.67 20.64
C GLU A 134 -14.11 2.81 20.54
N PHE A 135 -14.32 2.23 19.37
CA PHE A 135 -15.51 1.46 19.08
C PHE A 135 -15.21 0.30 18.15
N VAL A 136 -15.71 -0.89 18.50
CA VAL A 136 -15.60 -2.11 17.70
C VAL A 136 -17.00 -2.70 17.52
N ASN A 137 -17.36 -3.04 16.29
CA ASN A 137 -18.62 -3.68 15.96
C ASN A 137 -18.39 -4.91 15.08
N LEU A 138 -19.33 -5.85 15.15
CA LEU A 138 -19.37 -7.06 14.33
C LEU A 138 -20.28 -6.86 13.12
N TRP A 139 -19.82 -7.31 11.94
CA TRP A 139 -20.66 -7.68 10.82
C TRP A 139 -20.62 -9.21 10.70
N ASP A 140 -21.70 -9.86 11.13
CA ASP A 140 -21.74 -11.31 11.20
C ASP A 140 -21.93 -11.92 9.82
N LEU A 141 -20.97 -12.71 9.38
CA LEU A 141 -20.96 -13.36 8.08
C LEU A 141 -21.75 -14.68 8.04
N ASP A 142 -22.22 -15.18 9.17
CA ASP A 142 -23.16 -16.29 9.23
C ASP A 142 -24.58 -15.83 8.87
N VAL A 143 -24.92 -14.59 9.23
CA VAL A 143 -26.24 -13.99 8.99
C VAL A 143 -26.27 -13.20 7.68
N GLU A 144 -25.20 -12.42 7.42
CA GLU A 144 -25.15 -11.49 6.30
C GLU A 144 -23.88 -11.67 5.48
N ARG A 145 -24.00 -11.66 4.16
CA ARG A 145 -22.85 -11.77 3.26
C ARG A 145 -22.08 -10.45 3.21
N VAL A 146 -20.79 -10.52 2.85
CA VAL A 146 -19.95 -9.32 2.61
C VAL A 146 -20.61 -8.38 1.59
N MET A 147 -21.34 -8.92 0.61
CA MET A 147 -22.05 -8.13 -0.39
C MET A 147 -23.21 -7.32 0.19
N ASP A 148 -23.85 -7.80 1.24
CA ASP A 148 -24.96 -7.08 1.90
C ASP A 148 -24.42 -5.84 2.61
N ALA A 149 -23.21 -5.92 3.18
CA ALA A 149 -22.51 -4.78 3.74
C ALA A 149 -22.28 -3.68 2.68
N ILE A 150 -21.92 -4.06 1.45
CA ILE A 150 -21.76 -3.11 0.34
C ILE A 150 -23.09 -2.44 0.00
N CYS A 151 -24.17 -3.20 -0.07
CA CYS A 151 -25.50 -2.68 -0.35
C CYS A 151 -26.01 -1.72 0.74
N ARG A 152 -25.64 -1.99 2.00
CA ARG A 152 -25.99 -1.14 3.15
C ARG A 152 -24.93 -0.07 3.45
N LYS A 153 -24.33 0.51 2.41
CA LYS A 153 -23.26 1.52 2.51
C LYS A 153 -23.55 2.65 3.51
N ASN A 154 -24.79 3.01 3.73
CA ASN A 154 -25.16 4.04 4.70
C ASN A 154 -24.91 3.62 6.16
N GLN A 155 -25.03 2.34 6.49
CA GLN A 155 -24.74 1.79 7.82
C GLN A 155 -23.22 1.70 8.05
N MET A 156 -22.42 1.65 6.98
CA MET A 156 -20.97 1.63 7.03
C MET A 156 -20.34 3.03 7.20
N LYS A 157 -21.16 4.09 7.10
CA LYS A 157 -20.68 5.46 7.35
C LYS A 157 -20.32 5.61 8.82
N GLY A 158 -19.09 6.04 9.07
CA GLY A 158 -18.61 6.33 10.43
C GLY A 158 -17.56 5.36 10.95
N PHE A 159 -17.33 4.23 10.28
CA PHE A 159 -16.16 3.40 10.54
C PHE A 159 -14.94 3.97 9.81
N THR A 160 -13.80 3.93 10.49
CA THR A 160 -12.51 4.36 9.95
C THR A 160 -11.67 3.16 9.54
N ASP A 161 -11.93 2.03 10.16
CA ASP A 161 -11.17 0.79 10.00
C ASP A 161 -12.12 -0.38 9.74
N TYR A 162 -11.69 -1.32 8.92
CA TYR A 162 -12.42 -2.54 8.57
C TYR A 162 -11.46 -3.72 8.69
N ALA A 163 -11.83 -4.75 9.43
CA ALA A 163 -11.04 -5.97 9.55
C ALA A 163 -11.82 -7.16 8.97
N PHE A 164 -11.21 -7.89 8.07
CA PHE A 164 -11.74 -9.11 7.51
C PHE A 164 -11.08 -10.33 8.16
N CYS A 165 -11.86 -11.34 8.49
CA CYS A 165 -11.35 -12.62 8.93
C CYS A 165 -11.26 -13.60 7.76
N PHE A 166 -10.06 -14.10 7.47
CA PHE A 166 -9.90 -15.20 6.54
C PHE A 166 -9.83 -16.53 7.33
N PRO A 167 -10.65 -17.56 7.00
CA PRO A 167 -11.34 -17.78 5.72
C PRO A 167 -12.83 -17.36 5.66
N ASP A 168 -13.39 -16.70 6.67
CA ASP A 168 -14.83 -16.36 6.69
C ASP A 168 -15.21 -15.49 5.49
N ALA A 169 -14.39 -14.47 5.20
CA ALA A 169 -14.50 -13.69 3.98
C ALA A 169 -13.46 -14.13 2.96
N ARG A 170 -13.86 -14.40 1.71
CA ARG A 170 -12.94 -14.73 0.62
C ARG A 170 -12.25 -13.48 0.09
N TYR A 171 -11.02 -13.61 -0.39
CA TYR A 171 -10.24 -12.46 -0.92
C TYR A 171 -10.97 -11.68 -2.01
N GLU A 172 -11.68 -12.34 -2.92
CA GLU A 172 -12.49 -11.69 -3.96
C GLU A 172 -13.54 -10.76 -3.36
N GLN A 173 -14.21 -11.21 -2.29
CA GLN A 173 -15.23 -10.43 -1.58
C GLN A 173 -14.62 -9.24 -0.85
N MET A 174 -13.45 -9.43 -0.22
CA MET A 174 -12.69 -8.35 0.43
C MET A 174 -12.29 -7.27 -0.58
N LEU A 175 -11.73 -7.67 -1.74
CA LEU A 175 -11.31 -6.75 -2.79
C LEU A 175 -12.51 -5.96 -3.35
N LEU A 176 -13.64 -6.63 -3.57
CA LEU A 176 -14.85 -5.99 -4.06
C LEU A 176 -15.42 -5.00 -3.02
N PHE A 177 -15.39 -5.36 -1.74
CA PHE A 177 -15.80 -4.48 -0.65
C PHE A 177 -14.89 -3.24 -0.60
N MET A 178 -13.57 -3.41 -0.65
CA MET A 178 -12.60 -2.33 -0.65
C MET A 178 -12.83 -1.37 -1.84
N ASP A 179 -13.10 -1.91 -3.03
CA ASP A 179 -13.37 -1.12 -4.24
C ASP A 179 -14.67 -0.30 -4.13
N LYS A 180 -15.73 -0.89 -3.60
CA LYS A 180 -17.05 -0.27 -3.54
C LYS A 180 -17.25 0.70 -2.37
N LEU A 181 -16.57 0.46 -1.26
CA LEU A 181 -16.63 1.32 -0.07
C LEU A 181 -15.62 2.46 -0.07
N VAL A 182 -14.93 2.72 -1.18
CA VAL A 182 -13.84 3.70 -1.25
C VAL A 182 -14.19 5.01 -0.54
N ASN A 183 -13.98 5.01 0.77
CA ASN A 183 -13.59 6.19 1.49
C ASN A 183 -12.06 6.24 1.43
N LYS A 184 -11.48 7.20 0.72
CA LYS A 184 -10.01 7.38 0.58
C LYS A 184 -9.24 7.43 1.90
N LYS A 185 -9.94 7.41 3.04
CA LYS A 185 -9.39 7.45 4.40
C LYS A 185 -9.63 6.17 5.21
N ALA A 186 -10.38 5.20 4.67
CA ALA A 186 -10.60 3.93 5.33
C ALA A 186 -9.31 3.11 5.36
N VAL A 187 -9.07 2.44 6.47
CA VAL A 187 -7.96 1.50 6.64
C VAL A 187 -8.54 0.10 6.66
N PHE A 188 -7.94 -0.80 5.90
CA PHE A 188 -8.37 -2.19 5.82
C PHE A 188 -7.32 -3.08 6.45
N HIS A 189 -7.78 -4.07 7.20
CA HIS A 189 -6.98 -5.06 7.88
C HIS A 189 -7.47 -6.46 7.48
N ILE A 190 -6.55 -7.40 7.39
CA ILE A 190 -6.88 -8.80 7.13
C ILE A 190 -6.32 -9.64 8.27
N TYR A 191 -7.21 -10.30 9.00
CA TYR A 191 -6.84 -11.30 9.98
C TYR A 191 -6.82 -12.68 9.34
N THR A 192 -5.74 -13.41 9.53
CA THR A 192 -5.60 -14.78 9.05
C THR A 192 -5.56 -15.74 10.22
N LYS A 193 -6.61 -16.55 10.39
CA LYS A 193 -6.74 -17.49 11.48
C LYS A 193 -5.55 -18.48 11.57
N LYS A 194 -5.04 -18.93 10.42
CA LYS A 194 -3.89 -19.87 10.37
C LYS A 194 -2.62 -19.32 11.01
N SER A 195 -2.37 -18.02 10.91
CA SER A 195 -1.17 -17.35 11.45
C SER A 195 -1.42 -16.59 12.75
N GLY A 196 -2.69 -16.33 13.11
CA GLY A 196 -3.08 -15.47 14.21
C GLY A 196 -2.61 -14.03 14.07
N ARG A 197 -2.34 -13.56 12.83
CA ARG A 197 -1.78 -12.24 12.54
C ARG A 197 -2.77 -11.35 11.85
N LEU A 198 -2.73 -10.08 12.22
CA LEU A 198 -3.40 -8.98 11.54
C LEU A 198 -2.40 -8.27 10.62
N VAL A 199 -2.79 -8.07 9.37
CA VAL A 199 -2.02 -7.37 8.34
C VAL A 199 -2.79 -6.16 7.83
#